data_5511537c1671af23a9ad30bb073e464f
#
_entry.id   5511537c1671af23a9ad30bb073e464f
#
_cell.length_a   1.000
_cell.length_b   1.000
_cell.length_c   1.000
_cell.angle_alpha   90.00
_cell.angle_beta   90.00
_cell.angle_gamma   90.00
#
_symmetry.space_group_name_H-M   'P 1'
#
loop_
_entity.id
_entity.type
_entity.pdbx_description
1 polymer ?
#
loop_
_entity_poly.entity_id
_entity_poly.type
_entity_poly.pdbx_seq_one_letter_code
_entity_poly.pdbx_strand_id
1 'polypeptide(L)'
;MSKRVSEKRESGQGLARFRRAALAAVLLGLSAAMTVSAPASAAAPAAPAAPAKELAQKTCATLTARVDEVSGRGPLFLRSYDNSYAPGPTSEPALSNAAFTYDNALAIMALTACGRQDRALRIGEALLDAVSLDRAGRKGRLRNAYRGGAQKQRPIPPNGWWDAVGNQWGEDPYQVGTATGNVAWAGLALMTLADRTGEARFRDGAAELARWTVDHTRDPRGPGGFNGGLQGFDDSPQPLPWKSTEHNTDLVALFGWLGGDFAGPEREARGFLDALWAAGGGHFPIGTAPDGVTVSNATSGLDAQLWPLLLPDAPDAWRAALSYAERAHGADGGFDFNDDRDGMWVEGTAQAALAYRMVGRRGDADRLFGEILKEFSPGGYLYATRPQVLTTGLAIGPDSKTDDFLYYRRPHLGATAWAALAALGWNPFTGKLVP
;
A
#
# COMPACT_ATOMS: atom_id res chain seq x y z
N MET A 1 -34.07 0.92 51.74
CA MET A 1 -35.20 0.01 51.65
C MET A 1 -34.81 -1.01 50.59
N SER A 2 -34.16 -2.05 50.89
CA SER A 2 -34.53 -3.35 51.49
C SER A 2 -35.70 -4.04 50.74
N LYS A 3 -35.37 -5.11 50.00
CA LYS A 3 -35.86 -6.46 50.25
C LYS A 3 -35.20 -7.49 49.29
N ARG A 4 -34.57 -8.42 49.96
CA ARG A 4 -34.18 -9.78 49.48
C ARG A 4 -35.40 -10.67 49.32
N VAL A 5 -35.23 -11.81 48.63
CA VAL A 5 -35.64 -13.19 48.99
C VAL A 5 -35.39 -14.02 47.73
N SER A 6 -34.51 -14.95 47.65
CA SER A 6 -34.23 -16.27 48.23
C SER A 6 -34.70 -17.42 47.35
N GLU A 7 -33.74 -18.21 46.91
CA GLU A 7 -33.60 -19.67 46.88
C GLU A 7 -34.78 -20.59 46.56
N LYS A 8 -34.53 -21.61 45.69
CA LYS A 8 -34.56 -23.04 46.11
C LYS A 8 -33.94 -23.97 45.05
N ARG A 9 -33.12 -24.89 45.58
CA ARG A 9 -32.57 -26.10 44.99
C ARG A 9 -33.64 -27.21 44.90
N GLU A 10 -33.38 -28.22 44.06
CA GLU A 10 -33.44 -29.69 44.33
C GLU A 10 -33.18 -30.40 42.99
N SER A 11 -32.13 -31.17 42.75
CA SER A 11 -31.72 -32.49 43.19
C SER A 11 -32.57 -33.63 42.66
N GLY A 12 -32.01 -34.59 41.95
CA GLY A 12 -32.59 -35.88 41.60
C GLY A 12 -31.67 -36.76 40.78
N GLN A 13 -31.02 -37.67 41.47
CA GLN A 13 -30.16 -38.76 40.96
C GLN A 13 -30.97 -39.92 40.35
N GLY A 14 -30.36 -40.72 39.48
CA GLY A 14 -30.90 -42.01 39.08
C GLY A 14 -29.93 -42.89 38.32
N LEU A 15 -29.36 -43.84 39.03
CA LEU A 15 -28.36 -44.86 38.64
C LEU A 15 -28.90 -46.02 37.78
N ALA A 16 -27.98 -46.58 36.97
CA ALA A 16 -27.60 -48.02 36.82
C ALA A 16 -28.53 -48.96 36.01
N ARG A 17 -28.05 -49.81 35.14
CA ARG A 17 -27.27 -51.06 35.30
C ARG A 17 -27.15 -51.84 33.98
N PHE A 18 -25.94 -52.34 33.72
CA PHE A 18 -25.51 -53.63 33.19
C PHE A 18 -26.41 -54.52 32.33
N ARG A 19 -25.85 -55.05 31.23
CA ARG A 19 -25.63 -56.50 31.04
C ARG A 19 -24.66 -56.80 29.88
N ARG A 20 -23.78 -57.79 30.19
CA ARG A 20 -22.78 -58.49 29.34
C ARG A 20 -23.44 -59.61 28.56
N ALA A 21 -22.88 -60.00 27.41
CA ALA A 21 -22.64 -61.35 26.89
C ALA A 21 -22.24 -61.19 25.40
N ALA A 22 -21.39 -61.92 24.76
CA ALA A 22 -20.43 -62.97 24.95
C ALA A 22 -19.91 -63.34 23.55
N LEU A 23 -18.69 -63.76 23.48
CA LEU A 23 -17.85 -64.22 22.37
C LEU A 23 -18.54 -65.05 21.25
N ALA A 24 -18.04 -64.79 19.99
CA ALA A 24 -17.74 -65.88 19.05
C ALA A 24 -16.53 -65.44 18.17
N ALA A 25 -15.45 -66.22 18.29
CA ALA A 25 -14.26 -66.16 17.45
C ALA A 25 -14.48 -66.91 16.16
N VAL A 26 -14.09 -66.33 15.02
CA VAL A 26 -13.79 -67.07 13.79
C VAL A 26 -12.49 -66.55 13.22
N LEU A 27 -11.48 -67.39 13.22
CA LEU A 27 -10.20 -67.19 12.54
C LEU A 27 -10.39 -67.40 11.03
N LEU A 28 -9.92 -66.42 10.21
CA LEU A 28 -9.56 -66.73 8.83
C LEU A 28 -8.53 -65.65 8.33
N GLY A 29 -7.38 -66.12 8.00
CA GLY A 29 -6.51 -65.78 6.89
C GLY A 29 -5.90 -64.35 6.85
N LEU A 30 -4.67 -64.16 7.37
CA LEU A 30 -3.77 -63.08 7.00
C LEU A 30 -3.36 -63.20 5.52
N SER A 31 -3.69 -62.19 4.73
CA SER A 31 -2.92 -61.81 3.54
C SER A 31 -2.53 -60.35 3.70
N ALA A 32 -1.30 -60.09 4.14
CA ALA A 32 -0.72 -58.76 4.25
C ALA A 32 -0.39 -58.25 2.83
N ALA A 33 -1.27 -57.40 2.29
CA ALA A 33 -0.93 -56.57 1.14
C ALA A 33 -0.22 -55.30 1.67
N MET A 34 1.10 -55.26 1.50
CA MET A 34 1.86 -54.00 1.71
C MET A 34 1.46 -53.01 0.61
N THR A 35 0.61 -52.08 0.94
CA THR A 35 0.40 -50.87 0.11
C THR A 35 1.59 -49.95 0.31
N VAL A 36 2.50 -49.94 -0.66
CA VAL A 36 3.53 -48.91 -0.77
C VAL A 36 2.81 -47.59 -1.08
N SER A 37 2.70 -46.71 -0.09
CA SER A 37 2.24 -45.32 -0.29
C SER A 37 3.26 -44.61 -1.16
N ALA A 38 2.87 -44.24 -2.39
CA ALA A 38 3.65 -43.35 -3.24
C ALA A 38 3.79 -42.00 -2.53
N PRO A 39 4.97 -41.33 -2.60
CA PRO A 39 5.14 -40.02 -2.04
C PRO A 39 4.15 -39.05 -2.73
N ALA A 40 3.42 -38.26 -1.94
CA ALA A 40 2.54 -37.21 -2.45
C ALA A 40 3.37 -36.29 -3.31
N SER A 41 3.12 -36.29 -4.62
CA SER A 41 3.70 -35.32 -5.56
C SER A 41 3.30 -33.94 -5.10
N ALA A 42 4.27 -33.08 -4.79
CA ALA A 42 4.01 -31.66 -4.54
C ALA A 42 3.26 -31.10 -5.74
N ALA A 43 2.03 -30.67 -5.54
CA ALA A 43 1.23 -30.10 -6.61
C ALA A 43 1.97 -28.88 -7.19
N ALA A 44 2.17 -28.88 -8.51
CA ALA A 44 2.69 -27.72 -9.21
C ALA A 44 1.82 -26.50 -8.87
N PRO A 45 2.40 -25.30 -8.71
CA PRO A 45 1.62 -24.09 -8.44
C PRO A 45 0.53 -23.96 -9.51
N ALA A 46 -0.73 -23.83 -9.07
CA ALA A 46 -1.87 -23.72 -9.97
C ALA A 46 -1.66 -22.54 -10.93
N ALA A 47 -1.94 -22.72 -12.21
CA ALA A 47 -1.95 -21.62 -13.19
C ALA A 47 -2.84 -20.49 -12.66
N PRO A 48 -2.44 -19.20 -12.83
CA PRO A 48 -3.24 -18.07 -12.35
C PRO A 48 -4.67 -18.18 -12.88
N ALA A 49 -5.66 -17.95 -12.03
CA ALA A 49 -7.06 -17.95 -12.42
C ALA A 49 -7.30 -16.89 -13.51
N ALA A 50 -8.33 -17.08 -14.34
CA ALA A 50 -8.60 -16.23 -15.49
C ALA A 50 -8.66 -14.73 -15.17
N PRO A 51 -9.31 -14.25 -14.06
CA PRO A 51 -9.36 -12.83 -13.72
C PRO A 51 -7.99 -12.21 -13.44
N ALA A 52 -7.12 -12.88 -12.67
CA ALA A 52 -5.77 -12.38 -12.37
C ALA A 52 -4.94 -12.21 -13.64
N LYS A 53 -4.99 -13.20 -14.55
CA LYS A 53 -4.25 -13.16 -15.82
C LYS A 53 -4.73 -12.01 -16.72
N GLU A 54 -6.05 -11.85 -16.85
CA GLU A 54 -6.64 -10.78 -17.65
C GLU A 54 -6.28 -9.41 -17.09
N LEU A 55 -6.40 -9.22 -15.76
CA LEU A 55 -6.07 -7.97 -15.10
C LEU A 55 -4.58 -7.63 -15.28
N ALA A 56 -3.67 -8.59 -15.08
CA ALA A 56 -2.25 -8.39 -15.31
C ALA A 56 -1.94 -7.99 -16.76
N GLN A 57 -2.55 -8.66 -17.73
CA GLN A 57 -2.34 -8.34 -19.16
C GLN A 57 -2.78 -6.91 -19.49
N LYS A 58 -3.98 -6.51 -19.06
CA LYS A 58 -4.52 -5.18 -19.34
C LYS A 58 -3.71 -4.08 -18.65
N THR A 59 -3.41 -4.24 -17.35
CA THR A 59 -2.67 -3.22 -16.60
C THR A 59 -1.23 -3.08 -17.07
N CYS A 60 -0.53 -4.19 -17.36
CA CYS A 60 0.82 -4.16 -17.94
C CYS A 60 0.84 -3.49 -19.33
N ALA A 61 -0.14 -3.77 -20.18
CA ALA A 61 -0.26 -3.14 -21.48
C ALA A 61 -0.47 -1.62 -21.34
N THR A 62 -1.38 -1.21 -20.47
CA THR A 62 -1.67 0.19 -20.20
C THR A 62 -0.45 0.94 -19.68
N LEU A 63 0.21 0.44 -18.64
CA LEU A 63 1.41 1.08 -18.07
C LEU A 63 2.54 1.21 -19.10
N THR A 64 2.74 0.19 -19.93
CA THR A 64 3.70 0.22 -21.05
C THR A 64 3.36 1.31 -22.03
N ALA A 65 2.10 1.37 -22.51
CA ALA A 65 1.63 2.36 -23.47
C ALA A 65 1.81 3.80 -22.95
N ARG A 66 1.49 4.06 -21.67
CA ARG A 66 1.65 5.39 -21.05
C ARG A 66 3.11 5.87 -21.04
N VAL A 67 4.07 4.97 -20.82
CA VAL A 67 5.50 5.32 -20.95
C VAL A 67 5.87 5.59 -22.41
N ASP A 68 5.36 4.77 -23.35
CA ASP A 68 5.69 4.87 -24.77
C ASP A 68 5.05 6.12 -25.44
N GLU A 69 3.95 6.65 -24.90
CA GLU A 69 3.33 7.93 -25.33
C GLU A 69 4.23 9.15 -25.06
N VAL A 70 5.14 9.07 -24.06
CA VAL A 70 6.07 10.15 -23.78
C VAL A 70 7.24 10.10 -24.75
N SER A 71 7.32 11.10 -25.63
CA SER A 71 8.35 11.17 -26.68
C SER A 71 9.79 11.14 -26.14
N GLY A 72 10.70 10.54 -26.91
CA GLY A 72 12.10 10.40 -26.56
C GLY A 72 12.38 9.16 -25.70
N ARG A 73 13.65 8.97 -25.32
CA ARG A 73 14.12 7.81 -24.54
C ARG A 73 14.68 8.21 -23.16
N GLY A 74 14.67 9.50 -22.84
CA GLY A 74 15.21 10.03 -21.58
C GLY A 74 14.25 9.84 -20.39
N PRO A 75 14.68 10.37 -19.23
CA PRO A 75 13.90 10.33 -18.00
C PRO A 75 12.52 10.95 -18.16
N LEU A 76 11.53 10.38 -17.48
CA LEU A 76 10.16 10.87 -17.47
C LEU A 76 9.46 10.58 -16.15
N PHE A 77 8.38 11.33 -15.86
CA PHE A 77 7.35 10.95 -14.91
C PHE A 77 6.01 10.76 -15.63
N LEU A 78 5.24 9.75 -15.20
CA LEU A 78 3.88 9.53 -15.65
C LEU A 78 2.93 10.44 -14.87
N ARG A 79 1.94 11.02 -15.57
CA ARG A 79 0.83 11.72 -14.89
C ARG A 79 0.06 10.74 -14.02
N SER A 80 -0.29 11.17 -12.82
CA SER A 80 -1.08 10.36 -11.89
C SER A 80 -2.51 10.15 -12.36
N TYR A 81 -3.07 11.12 -13.11
CA TYR A 81 -4.45 11.08 -13.62
C TYR A 81 -4.51 11.24 -15.13
N ASP A 82 -5.42 10.50 -15.78
CA ASP A 82 -5.81 10.73 -17.16
C ASP A 82 -7.09 11.57 -17.19
N ASN A 83 -6.90 12.89 -17.31
CA ASN A 83 -8.00 13.84 -17.28
C ASN A 83 -8.91 13.78 -18.53
N SER A 84 -8.51 13.06 -19.59
CA SER A 84 -9.31 12.91 -20.81
C SER A 84 -10.60 12.11 -20.58
N TYR A 85 -10.64 11.31 -19.52
CA TYR A 85 -11.75 10.40 -19.21
C TYR A 85 -12.30 10.58 -17.80
N ALA A 86 -11.97 11.67 -17.13
CA ALA A 86 -12.50 11.97 -15.79
C ALA A 86 -13.96 12.42 -15.91
N PRO A 87 -14.91 11.83 -15.17
CA PRO A 87 -16.25 12.36 -15.05
C PRO A 87 -16.26 13.64 -14.18
N GLY A 88 -17.00 14.64 -14.61
CA GLY A 88 -17.16 15.89 -13.87
C GLY A 88 -16.16 16.99 -14.26
N PRO A 89 -16.13 18.11 -13.52
CA PRO A 89 -15.23 19.21 -13.83
C PRO A 89 -13.77 18.79 -13.69
N THR A 90 -13.09 18.69 -14.81
CA THR A 90 -11.69 18.22 -14.92
C THR A 90 -10.66 19.26 -14.45
N SER A 91 -11.10 20.31 -13.81
CA SER A 91 -10.39 21.58 -13.77
C SER A 91 -9.74 21.92 -12.44
N GLU A 92 -9.20 20.93 -11.73
CA GLU A 92 -8.22 21.28 -10.68
C GLU A 92 -6.85 21.45 -11.35
N PRO A 93 -6.39 22.69 -11.58
CA PRO A 93 -5.12 22.94 -12.27
C PRO A 93 -3.95 22.23 -11.61
N ALA A 94 -3.99 22.10 -10.27
CA ALA A 94 -3.00 21.39 -9.47
C ALA A 94 -2.84 19.92 -9.84
N LEU A 95 -3.91 19.26 -10.30
CA LEU A 95 -3.88 17.83 -10.66
C LEU A 95 -3.71 17.57 -12.16
N SER A 96 -3.86 18.61 -13.01
CA SER A 96 -3.90 18.43 -14.46
C SER A 96 -2.64 17.80 -15.05
N ASN A 97 -1.49 18.07 -14.47
CA ASN A 97 -0.20 17.53 -14.91
C ASN A 97 0.65 16.95 -13.77
N ALA A 98 0.03 16.71 -12.63
CA ALA A 98 0.71 16.15 -11.47
C ALA A 98 1.15 14.71 -11.72
N ALA A 99 2.39 14.43 -11.38
CA ALA A 99 3.02 13.12 -11.32
C ALA A 99 3.43 12.87 -9.88
N PHE A 100 2.55 12.27 -9.09
CA PHE A 100 2.87 11.96 -7.70
C PHE A 100 4.00 10.97 -7.61
N THR A 101 4.91 11.20 -6.69
CA THR A 101 6.11 10.38 -6.46
C THR A 101 5.74 8.95 -6.08
N TYR A 102 4.73 8.79 -5.23
CA TYR A 102 4.17 7.49 -4.86
C TYR A 102 3.70 6.70 -6.09
N ASP A 103 2.85 7.28 -6.92
CA ASP A 103 2.31 6.63 -8.11
C ASP A 103 3.41 6.22 -9.09
N ASN A 104 4.43 7.07 -9.26
CA ASN A 104 5.56 6.78 -10.13
C ASN A 104 6.48 5.70 -9.54
N ALA A 105 6.63 5.63 -8.21
CA ALA A 105 7.31 4.53 -7.54
C ALA A 105 6.58 3.19 -7.77
N LEU A 106 5.26 3.17 -7.61
CA LEU A 106 4.43 2.01 -7.94
C LEU A 106 4.55 1.60 -9.41
N ALA A 107 4.54 2.58 -10.34
CA ALA A 107 4.69 2.32 -11.77
C ALA A 107 6.04 1.66 -12.11
N ILE A 108 7.15 2.07 -11.45
CA ILE A 108 8.45 1.41 -11.60
C ILE A 108 8.34 -0.07 -11.22
N MET A 109 7.80 -0.36 -10.05
CA MET A 109 7.70 -1.72 -9.54
C MET A 109 6.75 -2.58 -10.39
N ALA A 110 5.60 -2.03 -10.79
CA ALA A 110 4.64 -2.70 -11.65
C ALA A 110 5.21 -2.99 -13.05
N LEU A 111 5.86 -2.02 -13.69
CA LEU A 111 6.53 -2.23 -14.98
C LEU A 111 7.64 -3.27 -14.88
N THR A 112 8.39 -3.28 -13.77
CA THR A 112 9.42 -4.29 -13.50
C THR A 112 8.78 -5.68 -13.36
N ALA A 113 7.70 -5.81 -12.61
CA ALA A 113 6.94 -7.04 -12.46
C ALA A 113 6.33 -7.53 -13.78
N CYS A 114 5.93 -6.59 -14.66
CA CYS A 114 5.44 -6.85 -16.01
C CYS A 114 6.56 -7.23 -17.01
N GLY A 115 7.84 -7.27 -16.60
CA GLY A 115 8.97 -7.52 -17.48
C GLY A 115 9.27 -6.37 -18.45
N ARG A 116 8.90 -5.14 -18.10
CA ARG A 116 9.12 -3.91 -18.88
C ARG A 116 10.20 -3.03 -18.25
N GLN A 117 11.33 -3.64 -17.94
CA GLN A 117 12.42 -3.01 -17.20
C GLN A 117 12.94 -1.74 -17.86
N ASP A 118 13.06 -1.70 -19.19
CA ASP A 118 13.49 -0.53 -19.95
C ASP A 118 12.56 0.69 -19.77
N ARG A 119 11.25 0.46 -19.60
CA ARG A 119 10.28 1.51 -19.28
C ARG A 119 10.36 1.93 -17.82
N ALA A 120 10.52 0.97 -16.91
CA ALA A 120 10.73 1.26 -15.50
C ALA A 120 11.99 2.11 -15.27
N LEU A 121 13.07 1.83 -15.97
CA LEU A 121 14.32 2.59 -15.91
C LEU A 121 14.13 4.07 -16.27
N ARG A 122 13.30 4.42 -17.26
CA ARG A 122 13.04 5.82 -17.60
C ARG A 122 12.45 6.63 -16.43
N ILE A 123 11.58 6.02 -15.66
CA ILE A 123 10.99 6.65 -14.46
C ILE A 123 12.03 6.67 -13.33
N GLY A 124 12.78 5.57 -13.16
CA GLY A 124 13.86 5.46 -12.18
C GLY A 124 14.96 6.50 -12.35
N GLU A 125 15.35 6.81 -13.61
CA GLU A 125 16.30 7.89 -13.91
C GLU A 125 15.75 9.26 -13.47
N ALA A 126 14.47 9.52 -13.70
CA ALA A 126 13.85 10.76 -13.23
C ALA A 126 13.84 10.86 -11.70
N LEU A 127 13.57 9.75 -10.99
CA LEU A 127 13.69 9.72 -9.54
C LEU A 127 15.12 9.97 -9.07
N LEU A 128 16.14 9.32 -9.65
CA LEU A 128 17.55 9.56 -9.29
C LEU A 128 17.95 11.02 -9.52
N ASP A 129 17.53 11.62 -10.62
CA ASP A 129 17.78 13.03 -10.88
C ASP A 129 17.16 13.93 -9.80
N ALA A 130 15.92 13.63 -9.39
CA ALA A 130 15.22 14.38 -8.34
C ALA A 130 15.88 14.20 -6.96
N VAL A 131 16.35 12.97 -6.64
CA VAL A 131 17.09 12.68 -5.39
C VAL A 131 18.44 13.42 -5.35
N SER A 132 19.12 13.50 -6.49
CA SER A 132 20.49 14.05 -6.55
C SER A 132 20.53 15.55 -6.30
N LEU A 133 19.51 16.29 -6.70
CA LEU A 133 19.45 17.75 -6.56
C LEU A 133 17.99 18.23 -6.55
N ASP A 134 17.54 18.69 -5.39
CA ASP A 134 16.29 19.47 -5.25
C ASP A 134 16.54 20.95 -5.54
N ARG A 135 15.52 21.67 -6.00
CA ARG A 135 15.64 23.13 -6.30
C ARG A 135 16.01 23.98 -5.07
N ALA A 136 15.75 23.48 -3.85
CA ALA A 136 16.19 24.14 -2.61
C ALA A 136 17.64 23.78 -2.25
N GLY A 137 18.40 23.13 -3.14
CA GLY A 137 19.81 22.78 -2.94
C GLY A 137 20.04 21.62 -1.98
N ARG A 138 19.03 20.80 -1.68
CA ARG A 138 19.10 19.68 -0.74
C ARG A 138 19.15 18.36 -1.49
N LYS A 139 20.04 17.47 -1.09
CA LYS A 139 20.05 16.06 -1.54
C LYS A 139 19.05 15.24 -0.73
N GLY A 140 18.51 14.19 -1.34
CA GLY A 140 17.65 13.23 -0.69
C GLY A 140 16.23 13.73 -0.40
N ARG A 141 15.94 15.00 -0.63
CA ARG A 141 14.59 15.53 -0.53
C ARG A 141 13.82 15.27 -1.81
N LEU A 142 12.74 14.47 -1.73
CA LEU A 142 11.78 14.32 -2.83
C LEU A 142 10.52 15.14 -2.56
N ARG A 143 9.97 15.72 -3.63
CA ARG A 143 8.66 16.38 -3.58
C ARG A 143 7.55 15.34 -3.69
N ASN A 144 6.37 15.66 -3.15
CA ASN A 144 5.22 14.78 -3.28
C ASN A 144 4.76 14.65 -4.73
N ALA A 145 4.92 15.68 -5.56
CA ALA A 145 4.63 15.62 -6.99
C ALA A 145 5.58 16.46 -7.84
N TYR A 146 5.86 15.93 -9.02
CA TYR A 146 6.59 16.57 -10.09
C TYR A 146 5.67 16.77 -11.31
N ARG A 147 6.17 17.43 -12.35
CA ARG A 147 5.45 17.59 -13.61
C ARG A 147 5.53 16.30 -14.42
N GLY A 148 4.40 15.79 -14.91
CA GLY A 148 4.36 14.66 -15.81
C GLY A 148 5.00 14.93 -17.17
N GLY A 149 5.49 13.88 -17.82
CA GLY A 149 6.15 13.91 -19.11
C GLY A 149 7.67 13.82 -19.05
N ALA A 150 8.36 14.12 -20.17
CA ALA A 150 9.81 14.06 -20.28
C ALA A 150 10.51 15.09 -19.38
N GLN A 151 11.49 14.64 -18.59
CA GLN A 151 12.25 15.48 -17.67
C GLN A 151 13.48 16.02 -18.35
N LYS A 152 13.52 17.34 -18.61
CA LYS A 152 14.61 18.01 -19.33
C LYS A 152 15.37 19.03 -18.49
N GLN A 153 14.82 19.41 -17.34
CA GLN A 153 15.39 20.43 -16.45
C GLN A 153 16.13 19.77 -15.28
N ARG A 154 17.17 20.43 -14.78
CA ARG A 154 17.93 20.06 -13.59
C ARG A 154 18.19 21.33 -12.75
N PRO A 155 17.80 21.38 -11.46
CA PRO A 155 16.95 20.40 -10.76
C PRO A 155 15.59 20.24 -11.41
N ILE A 156 14.97 19.07 -11.22
CA ILE A 156 13.61 18.83 -11.70
C ILE A 156 12.64 19.69 -10.85
N PRO A 157 11.84 20.56 -11.49
CA PRO A 157 10.90 21.40 -10.73
C PRO A 157 9.73 20.55 -10.20
N PRO A 158 9.19 20.86 -9.01
CA PRO A 158 7.94 20.28 -8.56
C PRO A 158 6.80 20.62 -9.52
N ASN A 159 5.64 19.95 -9.34
CA ASN A 159 4.47 20.30 -10.13
C ASN A 159 3.99 21.73 -9.84
N GLY A 160 3.39 22.34 -10.83
CA GLY A 160 2.77 23.64 -10.76
C GLY A 160 2.02 23.96 -12.07
N TRP A 161 1.27 25.01 -12.07
CA TRP A 161 0.44 25.43 -13.22
C TRP A 161 0.50 26.95 -13.42
N TRP A 162 0.15 27.37 -14.63
CA TRP A 162 -0.02 28.78 -14.93
C TRP A 162 -1.45 29.21 -14.59
N ASP A 163 -1.59 30.13 -13.65
CA ASP A 163 -2.87 30.82 -13.39
C ASP A 163 -3.01 31.99 -14.34
N ALA A 164 -3.84 31.85 -15.37
CA ALA A 164 -4.05 32.88 -16.38
C ALA A 164 -4.84 34.08 -15.84
N VAL A 165 -5.62 33.91 -14.77
CA VAL A 165 -6.41 34.98 -14.15
C VAL A 165 -5.51 35.83 -13.27
N GLY A 166 -4.71 35.22 -12.42
CA GLY A 166 -3.74 35.88 -11.57
C GLY A 166 -2.46 36.30 -12.30
N ASN A 167 -2.27 35.87 -13.57
CA ASN A 167 -1.04 36.06 -14.35
C ASN A 167 0.22 35.64 -13.58
N GLN A 168 0.18 34.48 -12.94
CA GLN A 168 1.26 34.00 -12.09
C GLN A 168 1.40 32.46 -12.15
N TRP A 169 2.57 31.99 -11.72
CA TRP A 169 2.81 30.57 -11.50
C TRP A 169 2.23 30.15 -10.16
N GLY A 170 1.35 29.13 -10.17
CA GLY A 170 0.76 28.53 -8.97
C GLY A 170 1.45 27.21 -8.63
N GLU A 171 1.59 26.92 -7.35
CA GLU A 171 2.05 25.65 -6.78
C GLU A 171 1.14 25.26 -5.61
N ASP A 172 1.04 23.97 -5.36
CA ASP A 172 0.26 23.41 -4.26
C ASP A 172 1.16 23.05 -3.08
N PRO A 173 0.84 23.48 -1.83
CA PRO A 173 1.72 23.27 -0.67
C PRO A 173 1.94 21.82 -0.31
N TYR A 174 0.97 20.91 -0.56
CA TYR A 174 1.16 19.48 -0.39
C TYR A 174 2.12 18.93 -1.44
N GLN A 175 1.93 19.28 -2.72
CA GLN A 175 2.74 18.76 -3.83
C GLN A 175 4.20 19.19 -3.77
N VAL A 176 4.46 20.43 -3.31
CA VAL A 176 5.82 20.95 -3.05
C VAL A 176 6.42 20.31 -1.80
N GLY A 177 5.61 19.85 -0.87
CA GLY A 177 5.99 19.17 0.35
C GLY A 177 6.74 17.85 0.10
N THR A 178 7.06 17.15 1.19
CA THR A 178 7.82 15.89 1.21
C THR A 178 7.22 14.98 2.27
N ALA A 179 6.32 14.08 1.89
CA ALA A 179 5.75 13.10 2.80
C ALA A 179 6.69 11.91 2.99
N THR A 180 6.84 11.47 4.22
CA THR A 180 7.70 10.34 4.60
C THR A 180 7.37 9.08 3.81
N GLY A 181 6.08 8.74 3.62
CA GLY A 181 5.66 7.59 2.81
C GLY A 181 6.10 7.71 1.36
N ASN A 182 5.93 8.89 0.71
CA ASN A 182 6.37 9.09 -0.68
C ASN A 182 7.88 8.88 -0.85
N VAL A 183 8.68 9.32 0.13
CA VAL A 183 10.14 9.10 0.14
C VAL A 183 10.46 7.61 0.29
N ALA A 184 9.76 6.91 1.19
CA ALA A 184 9.96 5.47 1.40
C ALA A 184 9.61 4.66 0.15
N TRP A 185 8.46 4.93 -0.49
CA TRP A 185 8.06 4.26 -1.73
C TRP A 185 9.02 4.49 -2.88
N ALA A 186 9.54 5.72 -3.03
CA ALA A 186 10.59 6.01 -4.00
C ALA A 186 11.86 5.19 -3.72
N GLY A 187 12.25 5.08 -2.45
CA GLY A 187 13.35 4.22 -2.02
C GLY A 187 13.14 2.75 -2.38
N LEU A 188 11.94 2.20 -2.12
CA LEU A 188 11.57 0.81 -2.47
C LEU A 188 11.59 0.58 -4.00
N ALA A 189 11.14 1.56 -4.78
CA ALA A 189 11.21 1.49 -6.24
C ALA A 189 12.66 1.49 -6.75
N LEU A 190 13.53 2.31 -6.17
CA LEU A 190 14.96 2.32 -6.50
C LEU A 190 15.63 1.01 -6.08
N MET A 191 15.29 0.43 -4.93
CA MET A 191 15.78 -0.89 -4.53
C MET A 191 15.31 -1.99 -5.48
N THR A 192 14.06 -1.92 -5.96
CA THR A 192 13.56 -2.83 -7.00
C THR A 192 14.43 -2.75 -8.27
N LEU A 193 14.78 -1.55 -8.72
CA LEU A 193 15.67 -1.39 -9.87
C LEU A 193 17.08 -1.87 -9.58
N ALA A 194 17.66 -1.58 -8.41
CA ALA A 194 18.98 -2.07 -8.01
C ALA A 194 19.06 -3.59 -8.09
N ASP A 195 18.07 -4.30 -7.55
CA ASP A 195 18.02 -5.76 -7.57
C ASP A 195 17.87 -6.33 -9.00
N ARG A 196 17.14 -5.63 -9.86
CA ARG A 196 16.88 -6.11 -11.23
C ARG A 196 17.99 -5.78 -12.23
N THR A 197 18.72 -4.68 -12.02
CA THR A 197 19.76 -4.23 -12.93
C THR A 197 21.17 -4.58 -12.45
N GLY A 198 21.35 -4.75 -11.14
CA GLY A 198 22.67 -4.83 -10.51
C GLY A 198 23.39 -3.47 -10.42
N GLU A 199 22.75 -2.36 -10.80
CA GLU A 199 23.37 -1.03 -10.81
C GLU A 199 23.33 -0.40 -9.42
N ALA A 200 24.52 -0.22 -8.81
CA ALA A 200 24.68 0.31 -7.44
C ALA A 200 24.03 1.70 -7.26
N ARG A 201 24.01 2.54 -8.30
CA ARG A 201 23.47 3.91 -8.22
C ARG A 201 22.01 3.97 -7.76
N PHE A 202 21.20 2.96 -8.06
CA PHE A 202 19.81 2.89 -7.58
C PHE A 202 19.77 2.62 -6.08
N ARG A 203 20.60 1.70 -5.59
CA ARG A 203 20.76 1.46 -4.15
C ARG A 203 21.28 2.68 -3.41
N ASP A 204 22.26 3.38 -3.99
CA ASP A 204 22.83 4.61 -3.42
C ASP A 204 21.77 5.71 -3.32
N GLY A 205 20.91 5.85 -4.35
CA GLY A 205 19.77 6.75 -4.34
C GLY A 205 18.74 6.41 -3.26
N ALA A 206 18.41 5.12 -3.10
CA ALA A 206 17.53 4.66 -2.04
C ALA A 206 18.12 4.93 -0.64
N ALA A 207 19.42 4.73 -0.47
CA ALA A 207 20.12 5.01 0.78
C ALA A 207 20.17 6.52 1.09
N GLU A 208 20.27 7.39 0.07
CA GLU A 208 20.19 8.84 0.25
C GLU A 208 18.80 9.27 0.76
N LEU A 209 17.73 8.72 0.18
CA LEU A 209 16.36 8.93 0.64
C LEU A 209 16.16 8.45 2.08
N ALA A 210 16.68 7.29 2.41
CA ALA A 210 16.61 6.72 3.76
C ALA A 210 17.35 7.59 4.78
N ARG A 211 18.55 8.11 4.45
CA ARG A 211 19.27 9.06 5.32
C ARG A 211 18.48 10.34 5.53
N TRP A 212 17.96 10.92 4.45
CA TRP A 212 17.11 12.11 4.57
C TRP A 212 15.95 11.90 5.54
N THR A 213 15.27 10.75 5.43
CA THR A 213 14.16 10.39 6.33
C THR A 213 14.62 10.31 7.78
N VAL A 214 15.73 9.61 8.05
CA VAL A 214 16.28 9.48 9.41
C VAL A 214 16.64 10.85 10.00
N ASP A 215 17.23 11.74 9.20
CA ASP A 215 17.71 13.04 9.65
C ASP A 215 16.59 14.07 9.88
N HIS A 216 15.46 13.94 9.17
CA HIS A 216 14.43 14.99 9.16
C HIS A 216 13.09 14.57 9.76
N THR A 217 12.80 13.25 9.88
CA THR A 217 11.47 12.80 10.29
C THR A 217 11.46 11.89 11.52
N ARG A 218 12.63 11.50 12.05
CA ARG A 218 12.72 10.74 13.31
C ARG A 218 12.09 11.52 14.45
N ASP A 219 11.17 10.89 15.18
CA ASP A 219 10.52 11.50 16.34
C ASP A 219 10.30 10.46 17.45
N PRO A 220 11.11 10.50 18.53
CA PRO A 220 11.03 9.52 19.62
C PRO A 220 9.85 9.75 20.57
N ARG A 221 9.07 10.83 20.42
CA ARG A 221 7.94 11.14 21.30
C ARG A 221 6.81 10.13 21.13
N GLY A 222 6.00 9.93 22.19
CA GLY A 222 4.86 9.01 22.19
C GLY A 222 5.28 7.58 21.81
N PRO A 223 4.68 6.96 20.77
CA PRO A 223 5.03 5.61 20.34
C PRO A 223 6.39 5.51 19.61
N GLY A 224 7.15 6.60 19.47
CA GLY A 224 8.39 6.64 18.71
C GLY A 224 8.16 6.69 17.20
N GLY A 225 9.13 6.22 16.40
CA GLY A 225 9.04 6.12 14.95
C GLY A 225 9.32 7.42 14.19
N PHE A 226 8.66 7.60 13.04
CA PHE A 226 8.93 8.67 12.07
C PHE A 226 7.64 9.44 11.78
N ASN A 227 7.75 10.77 11.73
CA ASN A 227 6.63 11.68 11.51
C ASN A 227 6.25 11.80 10.02
N GLY A 228 5.20 12.60 9.73
CA GLY A 228 4.61 12.74 8.40
C GLY A 228 5.50 13.37 7.34
N GLY A 229 6.59 14.05 7.73
CA GLY A 229 7.49 14.76 6.82
C GLY A 229 7.33 16.28 6.87
N LEU A 230 7.36 16.91 5.70
CA LEU A 230 7.29 18.37 5.54
C LEU A 230 6.16 18.75 4.58
N GLN A 231 5.43 19.81 4.90
CA GLN A 231 4.43 20.44 4.03
C GLN A 231 4.75 21.92 3.84
N GLY A 232 4.18 22.53 2.81
CA GLY A 232 4.34 23.95 2.53
C GLY A 232 5.41 24.25 1.49
N PHE A 233 5.60 25.54 1.24
CA PHE A 233 6.52 26.06 0.21
C PHE A 233 7.97 26.10 0.71
N ASP A 234 8.91 26.30 -0.21
CA ASP A 234 10.35 26.19 0.06
C ASP A 234 10.89 27.23 1.05
N ASP A 235 10.28 28.40 1.12
CA ASP A 235 10.64 29.49 2.01
C ASP A 235 10.16 29.27 3.46
N SER A 236 9.13 28.43 3.65
CA SER A 236 8.52 28.20 4.96
C SER A 236 7.98 26.77 5.14
N PRO A 237 8.81 25.70 4.93
CA PRO A 237 8.35 24.33 5.09
C PRO A 237 7.98 24.06 6.55
N GLN A 238 6.82 23.44 6.77
CA GLN A 238 6.32 23.09 8.08
C GLN A 238 6.47 21.59 8.34
N PRO A 239 7.03 21.16 9.49
CA PRO A 239 7.01 19.76 9.89
C PRO A 239 5.56 19.28 10.09
N LEU A 240 5.33 18.02 9.73
CA LEU A 240 4.07 17.30 9.99
C LEU A 240 4.28 16.38 11.20
N PRO A 241 3.88 16.79 12.42
CA PRO A 241 4.23 16.04 13.62
C PRO A 241 3.53 14.69 13.75
N TRP A 242 2.36 14.52 13.13
CA TRP A 242 1.63 13.25 13.15
C TRP A 242 2.46 12.11 12.54
N LYS A 243 2.17 10.90 12.98
CA LYS A 243 2.84 9.68 12.52
C LYS A 243 1.80 8.71 11.97
N SER A 244 2.09 8.14 10.82
CA SER A 244 1.22 7.16 10.16
C SER A 244 1.73 5.74 10.34
N THR A 245 0.82 4.81 10.58
CA THR A 245 1.09 3.37 10.55
C THR A 245 1.60 2.95 9.18
N GLU A 246 1.00 3.48 8.13
CA GLU A 246 1.37 3.31 6.74
C GLU A 246 2.83 3.71 6.49
N HIS A 247 3.19 4.99 6.76
CA HIS A 247 4.55 5.50 6.52
C HIS A 247 5.62 4.72 7.31
N ASN A 248 5.34 4.34 8.55
CA ASN A 248 6.30 3.56 9.34
C ASN A 248 6.41 2.12 8.83
N THR A 249 5.35 1.54 8.27
CA THR A 249 5.41 0.24 7.59
C THR A 249 6.31 0.30 6.35
N ASP A 250 6.17 1.34 5.53
CA ASP A 250 7.01 1.58 4.36
C ASP A 250 8.49 1.68 4.74
N LEU A 251 8.77 2.36 5.85
CA LEU A 251 10.14 2.51 6.35
C LEU A 251 10.71 1.21 6.91
N VAL A 252 9.91 0.37 7.59
CA VAL A 252 10.35 -0.99 7.96
C VAL A 252 10.80 -1.75 6.72
N ALA A 253 10.00 -1.70 5.65
CA ALA A 253 10.34 -2.38 4.40
C ALA A 253 11.62 -1.81 3.76
N LEU A 254 11.72 -0.48 3.61
CA LEU A 254 12.87 0.17 2.99
C LEU A 254 14.15 -0.04 3.78
N PHE A 255 14.13 0.24 5.08
CA PHE A 255 15.30 0.10 5.94
C PHE A 255 15.74 -1.37 6.05
N GLY A 256 14.78 -2.30 6.17
CA GLY A 256 15.07 -3.74 6.17
C GLY A 256 15.74 -4.21 4.86
N TRP A 257 15.28 -3.70 3.70
CA TRP A 257 15.86 -4.04 2.40
C TRP A 257 17.26 -3.43 2.19
N LEU A 258 17.49 -2.21 2.69
CA LEU A 258 18.81 -1.59 2.70
C LEU A 258 19.79 -2.31 3.64
N GLY A 259 19.33 -2.66 4.85
CA GLY A 259 20.18 -3.30 5.88
C GLY A 259 21.30 -2.39 6.38
N GLY A 260 22.32 -2.99 6.98
CA GLY A 260 23.53 -2.27 7.42
C GLY A 260 23.23 -1.14 8.39
N ASP A 261 23.62 0.09 8.04
CA ASP A 261 23.43 1.30 8.87
C ASP A 261 21.97 1.60 9.17
N PHE A 262 21.03 1.05 8.39
CA PHE A 262 19.59 1.25 8.56
C PHE A 262 18.91 0.25 9.51
N ALA A 263 19.64 -0.74 10.05
CA ALA A 263 19.07 -1.70 11.01
C ALA A 263 18.59 -1.06 12.32
N GLY A 264 19.19 0.07 12.76
CA GLY A 264 18.71 0.86 13.90
C GLY A 264 17.38 1.55 13.60
N PRO A 265 17.31 2.39 12.55
CA PRO A 265 16.09 3.00 12.06
C PRO A 265 14.95 2.01 11.75
N GLU A 266 15.26 0.82 11.19
CA GLU A 266 14.27 -0.25 10.98
C GLU A 266 13.62 -0.67 12.29
N ARG A 267 14.41 -0.94 13.34
CA ARG A 267 13.86 -1.30 14.65
C ARG A 267 13.02 -0.20 15.29
N GLU A 268 13.33 1.07 15.03
CA GLU A 268 12.52 2.20 15.54
C GLU A 268 11.17 2.26 14.84
N ALA A 269 11.13 2.11 13.51
CA ALA A 269 9.89 2.05 12.75
C ALA A 269 9.05 0.81 13.13
N ARG A 270 9.70 -0.35 13.35
CA ARG A 270 9.06 -1.58 13.82
C ARG A 270 8.46 -1.40 15.21
N GLY A 271 9.22 -0.80 16.13
CA GLY A 271 8.76 -0.50 17.49
C GLY A 271 7.51 0.39 17.49
N PHE A 272 7.39 1.32 16.56
CA PHE A 272 6.16 2.09 16.37
C PHE A 272 4.99 1.18 15.97
N LEU A 273 5.17 0.28 14.99
CA LEU A 273 4.11 -0.66 14.59
C LEU A 273 3.68 -1.57 15.74
N ASP A 274 4.63 -2.08 16.52
CA ASP A 274 4.35 -2.91 17.69
C ASP A 274 3.54 -2.15 18.75
N ALA A 275 3.87 -0.87 18.99
CA ALA A 275 3.13 -0.01 19.91
C ALA A 275 1.70 0.25 19.41
N LEU A 276 1.52 0.52 18.12
CA LEU A 276 0.19 0.72 17.51
C LEU A 276 -0.64 -0.58 17.55
N TRP A 277 -0.04 -1.73 17.24
CA TRP A 277 -0.71 -3.02 17.35
C TRP A 277 -1.20 -3.30 18.77
N ALA A 278 -0.35 -3.06 19.77
CA ALA A 278 -0.71 -3.22 21.18
C ALA A 278 -1.85 -2.29 21.61
N ALA A 279 -1.88 -1.06 21.08
CA ALA A 279 -2.95 -0.09 21.35
C ALA A 279 -4.27 -0.44 20.64
N GLY A 280 -4.20 -1.06 19.46
CA GLY A 280 -5.37 -1.34 18.60
C GLY A 280 -6.18 -2.57 18.99
N GLY A 281 -5.66 -3.46 19.83
CA GLY A 281 -6.42 -4.63 20.29
C GLY A 281 -6.83 -5.61 19.19
N GLY A 282 -5.96 -5.84 18.19
CA GLY A 282 -6.19 -6.79 17.09
C GLY A 282 -6.40 -6.13 15.73
N HIS A 283 -6.14 -4.85 15.62
CA HIS A 283 -6.04 -4.08 14.39
C HIS A 283 -5.02 -2.94 14.58
N PHE A 284 -4.66 -2.24 13.51
CA PHE A 284 -3.77 -1.10 13.59
C PHE A 284 -4.57 0.21 13.62
N PRO A 285 -4.41 1.08 14.65
CA PRO A 285 -4.76 2.48 14.54
C PRO A 285 -4.10 3.13 13.31
N ILE A 286 -4.74 4.14 12.71
CA ILE A 286 -4.20 4.80 11.51
C ILE A 286 -2.85 5.49 11.78
N GLY A 287 -2.59 5.86 13.02
CA GLY A 287 -1.36 6.51 13.45
C GLY A 287 -1.55 7.30 14.74
N THR A 288 -0.96 8.49 14.80
CA THR A 288 -1.14 9.43 15.91
C THR A 288 -2.01 10.63 15.49
N ALA A 289 -2.58 11.29 16.47
CA ALA A 289 -3.18 12.62 16.31
C ALA A 289 -2.12 13.64 15.83
N PRO A 290 -2.52 14.87 15.45
CA PRO A 290 -1.60 15.91 15.00
C PRO A 290 -0.48 16.29 15.98
N ASP A 291 -0.61 15.92 17.27
CA ASP A 291 0.43 16.13 18.29
C ASP A 291 1.66 15.22 18.13
N GLY A 292 1.55 14.15 17.32
CA GLY A 292 2.60 13.15 17.11
C GLY A 292 2.81 12.20 18.30
N VAL A 293 1.93 12.22 19.29
CA VAL A 293 2.07 11.48 20.57
C VAL A 293 0.88 10.58 20.87
N THR A 294 -0.32 11.14 20.75
CA THR A 294 -1.57 10.44 21.08
C THR A 294 -1.98 9.51 19.95
N VAL A 295 -2.13 8.21 20.23
CA VAL A 295 -2.62 7.24 19.25
C VAL A 295 -4.04 7.63 18.80
N SER A 296 -4.28 7.69 17.50
CA SER A 296 -5.56 8.12 16.91
C SER A 296 -6.40 6.93 16.46
N ASN A 297 -7.63 6.89 16.94
CA ASN A 297 -8.69 5.99 16.47
C ASN A 297 -9.86 6.78 15.86
N ALA A 298 -9.60 7.99 15.35
CA ALA A 298 -10.66 8.85 14.78
C ALA A 298 -11.24 8.28 13.49
N THR A 299 -10.41 7.57 12.72
CA THR A 299 -10.78 6.82 11.51
C THR A 299 -9.85 5.62 11.38
N SER A 300 -10.24 4.63 10.58
CA SER A 300 -9.40 3.49 10.22
C SER A 300 -8.94 3.63 8.76
N GLY A 301 -7.66 3.38 8.49
CA GLY A 301 -7.13 3.30 7.12
C GLY A 301 -6.96 1.86 6.68
N LEU A 302 -7.43 1.49 5.50
CA LEU A 302 -7.33 0.13 4.96
C LEU A 302 -5.88 -0.31 4.77
N ASP A 303 -5.04 0.55 4.21
CA ASP A 303 -3.61 0.32 4.01
C ASP A 303 -2.87 0.10 5.33
N ALA A 304 -3.24 0.82 6.40
CA ALA A 304 -2.72 0.57 7.74
C ALA A 304 -3.02 -0.86 8.25
N GLN A 305 -4.11 -1.49 7.78
CA GLN A 305 -4.44 -2.89 8.11
C GLN A 305 -3.69 -3.90 7.23
N LEU A 306 -3.48 -3.57 5.96
CA LEU A 306 -3.02 -4.52 4.96
C LEU A 306 -1.50 -4.51 4.77
N TRP A 307 -0.87 -3.34 4.75
CA TRP A 307 0.55 -3.23 4.43
C TRP A 307 1.48 -3.88 5.46
N PRO A 308 1.22 -3.82 6.77
CA PRO A 308 2.04 -4.57 7.74
C PRO A 308 2.09 -6.07 7.46
N LEU A 309 1.04 -6.64 6.81
CA LEU A 309 0.99 -8.05 6.44
C LEU A 309 1.90 -8.41 5.25
N LEU A 310 2.33 -7.41 4.48
CA LEU A 310 3.24 -7.59 3.33
C LEU A 310 4.71 -7.63 3.76
N LEU A 311 5.03 -7.26 4.99
CA LEU A 311 6.39 -7.34 5.53
C LEU A 311 6.84 -8.80 5.62
N PRO A 312 8.12 -9.11 5.30
CA PRO A 312 8.60 -10.49 5.20
C PRO A 312 8.56 -11.27 6.52
N ASP A 313 8.59 -10.57 7.63
CA ASP A 313 8.64 -11.08 9.00
C ASP A 313 7.45 -10.58 9.85
N ALA A 314 6.31 -10.29 9.19
CA ALA A 314 5.08 -9.90 9.87
C ALA A 314 4.66 -10.98 10.88
N PRO A 315 4.42 -10.64 12.17
CA PRO A 315 3.94 -11.58 13.16
C PRO A 315 2.61 -12.22 12.74
N ASP A 316 2.44 -13.51 13.01
CA ASP A 316 1.18 -14.22 12.70
C ASP A 316 -0.05 -13.56 13.34
N ALA A 317 0.11 -12.97 14.53
CA ALA A 317 -0.95 -12.25 15.23
C ALA A 317 -1.52 -11.09 14.39
N TRP A 318 -0.70 -10.44 13.57
CA TRP A 318 -1.13 -9.32 12.71
C TRP A 318 -2.15 -9.73 11.65
N ARG A 319 -2.27 -11.03 11.33
CA ARG A 319 -3.32 -11.53 10.42
C ARG A 319 -4.73 -11.20 10.88
N ALA A 320 -4.94 -10.89 12.17
CA ALA A 320 -6.23 -10.41 12.68
C ALA A 320 -6.65 -9.07 12.04
N ALA A 321 -5.68 -8.24 11.61
CA ALA A 321 -5.96 -7.00 10.89
C ALA A 321 -6.69 -7.23 9.55
N LEU A 322 -6.39 -8.35 8.85
CA LEU A 322 -7.13 -8.71 7.64
C LEU A 322 -8.61 -8.98 7.94
N SER A 323 -8.90 -9.72 9.01
CA SER A 323 -10.28 -9.97 9.44
C SER A 323 -10.98 -8.69 9.94
N TYR A 324 -10.22 -7.77 10.53
CA TYR A 324 -10.75 -6.44 10.86
C TYR A 324 -11.09 -5.65 9.59
N ALA A 325 -10.17 -5.58 8.62
CA ALA A 325 -10.40 -4.92 7.33
C ALA A 325 -11.67 -5.45 6.62
N GLU A 326 -11.88 -6.78 6.61
CA GLU A 326 -13.08 -7.40 6.02
C GLU A 326 -14.37 -6.88 6.64
N ARG A 327 -14.39 -6.68 7.94
CA ARG A 327 -15.59 -6.22 8.65
C ARG A 327 -15.79 -4.71 8.59
N ALA A 328 -14.70 -3.95 8.73
CA ALA A 328 -14.74 -2.49 8.85
C ALA A 328 -14.74 -1.79 7.49
N HIS A 329 -14.00 -2.31 6.50
CA HIS A 329 -13.79 -1.63 5.23
C HIS A 329 -14.50 -2.30 4.03
N GLY A 330 -15.12 -3.47 4.18
CA GLY A 330 -15.78 -4.16 3.07
C GLY A 330 -16.94 -3.34 2.50
N ALA A 331 -16.88 -2.93 1.22
CA ALA A 331 -17.87 -2.10 0.53
C ALA A 331 -17.94 -2.46 -0.96
N ASP A 332 -19.11 -2.45 -1.56
CA ASP A 332 -19.38 -2.57 -3.02
C ASP A 332 -18.66 -3.73 -3.72
N GLY A 333 -18.47 -4.86 -3.03
CA GLY A 333 -17.78 -6.02 -3.57
C GLY A 333 -16.24 -5.96 -3.47
N GLY A 334 -15.68 -4.85 -3.00
CA GLY A 334 -14.28 -4.62 -2.69
C GLY A 334 -14.10 -4.07 -1.29
N PHE A 335 -13.24 -3.08 -1.16
CA PHE A 335 -12.90 -2.42 0.11
C PHE A 335 -12.90 -0.91 -0.06
N ASP A 336 -13.35 -0.22 0.99
CA ASP A 336 -13.24 1.21 1.16
C ASP A 336 -11.88 1.62 1.74
N PHE A 337 -11.51 2.90 1.61
CA PHE A 337 -10.32 3.45 2.25
C PHE A 337 -10.46 3.45 3.77
N ASN A 338 -11.59 3.93 4.29
CA ASN A 338 -11.88 4.01 5.71
C ASN A 338 -13.08 3.14 6.13
N ASP A 339 -13.50 3.27 7.37
CA ASP A 339 -14.54 2.44 7.98
C ASP A 339 -15.96 3.03 7.85
N ASP A 340 -16.15 4.13 7.10
CA ASP A 340 -17.49 4.66 6.80
C ASP A 340 -18.20 3.89 5.67
N ARG A 341 -17.43 3.15 4.84
CA ARG A 341 -17.91 2.21 3.83
C ARG A 341 -18.75 2.86 2.75
N ASP A 342 -18.39 4.07 2.34
CA ASP A 342 -19.13 4.86 1.35
C ASP A 342 -18.87 4.41 -0.11
N GLY A 343 -17.91 3.47 -0.32
CA GLY A 343 -17.72 2.84 -1.62
C GLY A 343 -16.43 2.04 -1.81
N MET A 344 -16.25 1.48 -3.00
CA MET A 344 -15.04 0.73 -3.32
C MET A 344 -13.91 1.68 -3.72
N TRP A 345 -12.81 1.65 -2.97
CA TRP A 345 -11.50 2.18 -3.34
C TRP A 345 -10.73 1.10 -4.12
N VAL A 346 -10.45 1.35 -5.40
CA VAL A 346 -9.92 0.33 -6.32
C VAL A 346 -8.49 -0.07 -5.96
N GLU A 347 -7.67 0.90 -5.57
CA GLU A 347 -6.29 0.65 -5.14
C GLU A 347 -6.24 -0.23 -3.89
N GLY A 348 -6.97 0.13 -2.83
CA GLY A 348 -7.04 -0.66 -1.60
C GLY A 348 -7.64 -2.06 -1.82
N THR A 349 -8.59 -2.18 -2.76
CA THR A 349 -9.12 -3.49 -3.16
C THR A 349 -8.04 -4.36 -3.80
N ALA A 350 -7.12 -3.78 -4.59
CA ALA A 350 -5.97 -4.50 -5.14
C ALA A 350 -4.95 -4.89 -4.05
N GLN A 351 -4.72 -4.01 -3.08
CA GLN A 351 -3.89 -4.30 -1.89
C GLN A 351 -4.47 -5.48 -1.10
N ALA A 352 -5.80 -5.49 -0.87
CA ALA A 352 -6.49 -6.60 -0.20
C ALA A 352 -6.35 -7.92 -0.98
N ALA A 353 -6.45 -7.88 -2.31
CA ALA A 353 -6.24 -9.06 -3.15
C ALA A 353 -4.81 -9.62 -3.00
N LEU A 354 -3.79 -8.75 -2.91
CA LEU A 354 -2.42 -9.18 -2.64
C LEU A 354 -2.28 -9.77 -1.23
N ALA A 355 -2.89 -9.15 -0.21
CA ALA A 355 -2.90 -9.67 1.16
C ALA A 355 -3.58 -11.04 1.24
N TYR A 356 -4.69 -11.27 0.53
CA TYR A 356 -5.32 -12.59 0.43
C TYR A 356 -4.39 -13.63 -0.19
N ARG A 357 -3.64 -13.26 -1.23
CA ARG A 357 -2.64 -14.17 -1.82
C ARG A 357 -1.53 -14.52 -0.83
N MET A 358 -1.04 -13.54 -0.05
CA MET A 358 -0.04 -13.77 1.00
C MET A 358 -0.48 -14.81 2.03
N VAL A 359 -1.76 -14.81 2.40
CA VAL A 359 -2.31 -15.77 3.38
C VAL A 359 -2.93 -17.02 2.73
N GLY A 360 -2.72 -17.24 1.43
CA GLY A 360 -3.18 -18.43 0.70
C GLY A 360 -4.66 -18.42 0.30
N ARG A 361 -5.39 -17.30 0.48
CA ARG A 361 -6.82 -17.17 0.16
C ARG A 361 -7.02 -16.73 -1.30
N ARG A 362 -6.55 -17.55 -2.24
CA ARG A 362 -6.53 -17.22 -3.68
C ARG A 362 -7.92 -17.01 -4.28
N GLY A 363 -8.94 -17.74 -3.84
CA GLY A 363 -10.32 -17.58 -4.31
C GLY A 363 -10.90 -16.21 -3.97
N ASP A 364 -10.56 -15.67 -2.78
CA ASP A 364 -10.96 -14.31 -2.39
C ASP A 364 -10.23 -13.25 -3.23
N ALA A 365 -8.94 -13.45 -3.50
CA ALA A 365 -8.19 -12.58 -4.39
C ALA A 365 -8.78 -12.57 -5.82
N ASP A 366 -9.12 -13.73 -6.39
CA ASP A 366 -9.71 -13.84 -7.72
C ASP A 366 -11.08 -13.15 -7.82
N ARG A 367 -11.90 -13.23 -6.75
CA ARG A 367 -13.16 -12.48 -6.67
C ARG A 367 -12.90 -10.97 -6.75
N LEU A 368 -11.92 -10.45 -6.00
CA LEU A 368 -11.56 -9.03 -6.04
C LEU A 368 -11.02 -8.61 -7.41
N PHE A 369 -10.19 -9.44 -8.06
CA PHE A 369 -9.74 -9.15 -9.43
C PHE A 369 -10.90 -9.04 -10.41
N GLY A 370 -11.95 -9.86 -10.24
CA GLY A 370 -13.19 -9.77 -11.03
C GLY A 370 -13.92 -8.45 -10.82
N GLU A 371 -13.91 -7.89 -9.61
CA GLU A 371 -14.50 -6.57 -9.33
C GLU A 371 -13.64 -5.43 -9.92
N ILE A 372 -12.31 -5.49 -9.77
CA ILE A 372 -11.38 -4.49 -10.30
C ILE A 372 -11.45 -4.42 -11.84
N LEU A 373 -11.62 -5.55 -12.52
CA LEU A 373 -11.75 -5.59 -13.99
C LEU A 373 -12.89 -4.74 -14.54
N LYS A 374 -13.90 -4.43 -13.74
CA LYS A 374 -15.05 -3.58 -14.11
C LYS A 374 -14.72 -2.09 -14.11
N GLU A 375 -13.58 -1.69 -13.53
CA GLU A 375 -13.22 -0.30 -13.28
C GLU A 375 -12.25 0.30 -14.30
N PHE A 376 -12.02 -0.35 -15.45
CA PHE A 376 -11.21 0.24 -16.52
C PHE A 376 -11.89 1.44 -17.16
N SER A 377 -11.16 2.55 -17.25
CA SER A 377 -11.56 3.70 -18.06
C SER A 377 -11.31 3.42 -19.56
N PRO A 378 -11.95 4.18 -20.47
CA PRO A 378 -11.66 4.05 -21.91
C PRO A 378 -10.19 4.28 -22.29
N GLY A 379 -9.45 5.08 -21.47
CA GLY A 379 -8.03 5.33 -21.65
C GLY A 379 -7.11 4.23 -21.12
N GLY A 380 -7.67 3.19 -20.49
CA GLY A 380 -6.94 2.02 -20.01
C GLY A 380 -6.46 2.08 -18.57
N TYR A 381 -6.37 3.25 -17.91
CA TYR A 381 -6.21 3.31 -16.47
C TYR A 381 -7.47 2.81 -15.76
N LEU A 382 -7.29 2.19 -14.59
CA LEU A 382 -8.39 1.94 -13.66
C LEU A 382 -8.83 3.26 -13.02
N TYR A 383 -10.12 3.40 -12.74
CA TYR A 383 -10.60 4.49 -11.90
C TYR A 383 -10.10 4.31 -10.47
N ALA A 384 -9.87 5.42 -9.76
CA ALA A 384 -9.45 5.38 -8.35
C ALA A 384 -10.56 4.81 -7.44
N THR A 385 -11.81 5.13 -7.75
CA THR A 385 -12.98 4.75 -6.96
C THR A 385 -14.13 4.28 -7.84
N ARG A 386 -15.01 3.44 -7.28
CA ARG A 386 -16.28 3.06 -7.93
C ARG A 386 -17.33 4.18 -7.82
N PRO A 387 -17.58 4.80 -6.64
CA PRO A 387 -18.44 5.98 -6.54
C PRO A 387 -17.77 7.22 -7.16
N GLN A 388 -18.57 8.28 -7.38
CA GLN A 388 -18.05 9.54 -7.93
C GLN A 388 -17.07 10.23 -6.98
N VAL A 389 -17.32 10.12 -5.68
CA VAL A 389 -16.51 10.64 -4.58
C VAL A 389 -16.49 9.59 -3.48
N LEU A 390 -15.37 9.45 -2.81
CA LEU A 390 -15.16 8.59 -1.67
C LEU A 390 -14.40 9.39 -0.61
N THR A 391 -14.86 9.32 0.64
CA THR A 391 -14.26 10.04 1.77
C THR A 391 -13.12 9.22 2.38
N THR A 392 -12.18 9.90 3.04
CA THR A 392 -11.08 9.21 3.73
C THR A 392 -11.12 9.43 5.25
N GLY A 393 -11.93 10.37 5.73
CA GLY A 393 -11.91 10.81 7.12
C GLY A 393 -10.62 11.55 7.51
N LEU A 394 -9.84 12.02 6.51
CA LEU A 394 -8.57 12.70 6.70
C LEU A 394 -8.60 14.11 6.12
N ALA A 395 -7.76 14.99 6.68
CA ALA A 395 -7.49 16.32 6.16
C ALA A 395 -6.30 16.27 5.19
N ILE A 396 -6.33 17.10 4.12
CA ILE A 396 -5.20 17.21 3.17
C ILE A 396 -3.96 17.79 3.87
N GLY A 397 -4.15 18.71 4.80
CA GLY A 397 -3.04 19.37 5.45
C GLY A 397 -3.39 20.03 6.78
N PRO A 398 -2.38 20.57 7.47
CA PRO A 398 -2.55 21.15 8.81
C PRO A 398 -3.48 22.38 8.84
N ASP A 399 -3.66 23.04 7.70
CA ASP A 399 -4.54 24.21 7.55
C ASP A 399 -5.98 23.85 7.17
N SER A 400 -6.25 22.56 6.88
CA SER A 400 -7.59 22.05 6.58
C SER A 400 -8.47 22.15 7.83
N LYS A 401 -9.70 22.63 7.63
CA LYS A 401 -10.71 22.77 8.71
C LYS A 401 -11.70 21.62 8.74
N THR A 402 -11.65 20.76 7.75
CA THR A 402 -12.54 19.61 7.55
C THR A 402 -11.73 18.43 7.04
N ASP A 403 -12.32 17.26 7.02
CA ASP A 403 -11.76 16.03 6.41
C ASP A 403 -11.94 16.13 4.89
N ASP A 404 -11.11 16.94 4.25
CA ASP A 404 -11.20 17.34 2.85
C ASP A 404 -10.32 16.52 1.91
N PHE A 405 -9.62 15.49 2.41
CA PHE A 405 -8.92 14.54 1.57
C PHE A 405 -9.93 13.54 1.00
N LEU A 406 -10.30 13.73 -0.27
CA LEU A 406 -11.30 12.93 -0.97
C LEU A 406 -10.67 12.21 -2.17
N TYR A 407 -11.13 10.99 -2.43
CA TYR A 407 -10.88 10.32 -3.69
C TYR A 407 -12.05 10.55 -4.65
N TYR A 408 -11.69 10.86 -5.90
CA TYR A 408 -12.67 11.06 -6.98
C TYR A 408 -12.58 9.93 -8.00
N ARG A 409 -13.69 9.64 -8.69
CA ARG A 409 -13.71 8.68 -9.80
C ARG A 409 -12.92 9.22 -10.99
N ARG A 410 -11.62 9.15 -10.91
CA ARG A 410 -10.67 9.55 -11.96
C ARG A 410 -9.81 8.37 -12.38
N PRO A 411 -9.47 8.22 -13.69
CA PRO A 411 -8.49 7.22 -14.11
C PRO A 411 -7.14 7.50 -13.43
N HIS A 412 -6.61 6.51 -12.72
CA HIS A 412 -5.53 6.68 -11.75
C HIS A 412 -4.37 5.71 -11.97
N LEU A 413 -3.15 6.25 -11.97
CA LEU A 413 -1.91 5.49 -12.14
C LEU A 413 -1.68 4.54 -10.96
N GLY A 414 -1.83 5.01 -9.71
CA GLY A 414 -1.63 4.22 -8.49
C GLY A 414 -2.52 2.99 -8.45
N ALA A 415 -3.84 3.16 -8.66
CA ALA A 415 -4.80 2.06 -8.72
C ALA A 415 -4.43 1.02 -9.81
N THR A 416 -3.98 1.50 -11.00
CA THR A 416 -3.57 0.63 -12.10
C THR A 416 -2.29 -0.14 -11.78
N ALA A 417 -1.32 0.50 -11.14
CA ALA A 417 -0.05 -0.11 -10.75
C ALA A 417 -0.24 -1.15 -9.63
N TRP A 418 -1.03 -0.84 -8.59
CA TRP A 418 -1.36 -1.82 -7.55
C TRP A 418 -2.12 -3.03 -8.09
N ALA A 419 -3.07 -2.81 -9.01
CA ALA A 419 -3.77 -3.92 -9.66
C ALA A 419 -2.82 -4.82 -10.45
N ALA A 420 -1.82 -4.25 -11.13
CA ALA A 420 -0.78 -5.03 -11.81
C ALA A 420 0.06 -5.84 -10.82
N LEU A 421 0.55 -5.21 -9.73
CA LEU A 421 1.34 -5.88 -8.69
C LEU A 421 0.56 -7.03 -8.05
N ALA A 422 -0.68 -6.78 -7.64
CA ALA A 422 -1.54 -7.78 -7.01
C ALA A 422 -1.85 -8.96 -7.94
N ALA A 423 -2.22 -8.68 -9.20
CA ALA A 423 -2.56 -9.71 -10.17
C ALA A 423 -1.35 -10.58 -10.54
N LEU A 424 -0.15 -10.00 -10.60
CA LEU A 424 1.10 -10.71 -10.81
C LEU A 424 1.59 -11.41 -9.52
N GLY A 425 1.07 -11.07 -8.35
CA GLY A 425 1.53 -11.55 -7.06
C GLY A 425 2.88 -10.98 -6.67
N TRP A 426 3.15 -9.75 -7.02
CA TRP A 426 4.39 -9.07 -6.70
C TRP A 426 4.25 -8.29 -5.40
N ASN A 427 5.06 -8.64 -4.39
CA ASN A 427 5.12 -7.88 -3.15
C ASN A 427 6.09 -6.70 -3.28
N PRO A 428 5.59 -5.44 -3.25
CA PRO A 428 6.42 -4.25 -3.43
C PRO A 428 7.44 -4.03 -2.31
N PHE A 429 7.20 -4.57 -1.11
CA PHE A 429 8.12 -4.41 0.03
C PHE A 429 9.32 -5.34 -0.02
N THR A 430 9.27 -6.39 -0.84
CA THR A 430 10.36 -7.37 -0.93
C THR A 430 10.93 -7.52 -2.34
N GLY A 431 10.26 -6.98 -3.36
CA GLY A 431 10.60 -7.19 -4.76
C GLY A 431 10.47 -8.65 -5.22
N LYS A 432 9.65 -9.46 -4.52
CA LYS A 432 9.49 -10.90 -4.78
C LYS A 432 8.03 -11.27 -5.05
N LEU A 433 7.86 -12.39 -5.73
CA LEU A 433 6.53 -12.99 -5.89
C LEU A 433 6.07 -13.58 -4.55
N VAL A 434 4.78 -13.39 -4.26
CA VAL A 434 4.12 -14.06 -3.13
C VAL A 434 3.83 -15.52 -3.50
N PRO A 435 3.75 -16.40 -2.50
CA PRO A 435 3.55 -17.84 -2.68
C PRO A 435 2.30 -18.23 -3.49
#